data_3c73ade22143030f6c5782d35d8ef642
#
_entry.id   3c73ade22143030f6c5782d35d8ef642
#
_cell.length_a   1.000
_cell.length_b   1.000
_cell.length_c   1.000
_cell.angle_alpha   90.00
_cell.angle_beta   90.00
_cell.angle_gamma   90.00
#
_symmetry.space_group_name_H-M   'P 1'
#
loop_
_entity.id
_entity.type
_entity.pdbx_description
1 polymer ?
#
loop_
_entity_poly.entity_id
_entity_poly.type
_entity_poly.pdbx_seq_one_letter_code
_entity_poly.pdbx_strand_id
1 'polypeptide(L)'
;MIIKNSKFLIGAVSEKQYPDTQYPEFALCGRSNVGKSSLINKIIKRKNLARTSSQPGKTRQLNYYFIEAEPSPFYFVDLPGYGFARASQKEREQWGVFIENYLQNREECRSILQVIDLRHPPTKDDIDMYHWLKYYDKNVQVIATKADKISRGQYLKHEKVIRKALEMPDEDKIILFSSETGLGADTLTALLESYM
;
A
#
# COMPACT_ATOMS: atom_id res chain seq x y z
N MET A 1 8.75 -3.91 16.51
CA MET A 1 9.76 -3.63 15.45
C MET A 1 10.62 -2.43 15.82
N ILE A 2 11.94 -2.59 15.74
CA ILE A 2 12.90 -1.49 15.96
C ILE A 2 13.50 -1.13 14.61
N ILE A 3 13.20 0.06 14.11
CA ILE A 3 13.76 0.56 12.85
C ILE A 3 15.09 1.26 13.13
N LYS A 4 16.18 0.77 12.55
CA LYS A 4 17.53 1.31 12.68
C LYS A 4 17.81 2.36 11.61
N ASN A 5 17.45 2.05 10.37
CA ASN A 5 17.68 2.93 9.23
C ASN A 5 16.64 2.71 8.14
N SER A 6 16.53 3.65 7.21
CA SER A 6 15.67 3.53 6.04
C SER A 6 16.20 4.39 4.90
N LYS A 7 16.14 3.85 3.67
CA LYS A 7 16.59 4.56 2.46
C LYS A 7 15.73 4.22 1.26
N PHE A 8 15.55 5.18 0.36
CA PHE A 8 15.10 4.88 -0.99
C PHE A 8 16.20 4.09 -1.71
N LEU A 9 15.84 2.94 -2.25
CA LEU A 9 16.81 2.08 -2.92
C LEU A 9 16.82 2.32 -4.43
N ILE A 10 15.67 2.10 -5.09
CA ILE A 10 15.53 2.20 -6.54
C ILE A 10 14.06 2.43 -6.92
N GLY A 11 13.87 3.08 -8.08
CA GLY A 11 12.61 3.06 -8.81
C GLY A 11 12.71 2.06 -9.96
N ALA A 12 12.20 0.84 -9.77
CA ALA A 12 12.28 -0.22 -10.75
C ALA A 12 11.22 -0.07 -11.84
N VAL A 13 11.63 -0.19 -13.10
CA VAL A 13 10.77 -0.19 -14.29
C VAL A 13 10.79 -1.54 -15.03
N SER A 14 11.55 -2.50 -14.51
CA SER A 14 11.63 -3.87 -15.01
C SER A 14 12.03 -4.83 -13.89
N GLU A 15 11.75 -6.11 -14.05
CA GLU A 15 12.09 -7.17 -13.08
C GLU A 15 13.59 -7.28 -12.80
N LYS A 16 14.43 -7.00 -13.83
CA LYS A 16 15.90 -7.04 -13.69
C LYS A 16 16.44 -6.02 -12.67
N GLN A 17 15.62 -5.07 -12.28
CA GLN A 17 15.95 -4.02 -11.31
C GLN A 17 15.44 -4.31 -9.90
N TYR A 18 14.69 -5.41 -9.71
CA TYR A 18 14.26 -5.79 -8.38
C TYR A 18 15.46 -6.14 -7.50
N PRO A 19 15.40 -5.83 -6.21
CA PRO A 19 16.45 -6.26 -5.29
C PRO A 19 16.62 -7.78 -5.30
N ASP A 20 17.86 -8.24 -5.44
CA ASP A 20 18.22 -9.66 -5.33
C ASP A 20 18.44 -10.01 -3.85
N THR A 21 17.34 -10.05 -3.09
CA THR A 21 17.37 -10.38 -1.66
C THR A 21 16.13 -11.20 -1.33
N GLN A 22 16.21 -11.98 -0.26
CA GLN A 22 15.08 -12.76 0.26
C GLN A 22 14.32 -12.03 1.39
N TYR A 23 14.55 -10.75 1.57
CA TYR A 23 13.82 -9.98 2.58
C TYR A 23 12.35 -9.83 2.22
N PRO A 24 11.44 -9.86 3.20
CA PRO A 24 10.03 -9.63 2.97
C PRO A 24 9.77 -8.29 2.27
N GLU A 25 8.87 -8.31 1.29
CA GLU A 25 8.37 -7.12 0.62
C GLU A 25 6.91 -6.88 1.00
N PHE A 26 6.58 -5.64 1.33
CA PHE A 26 5.23 -5.19 1.57
C PHE A 26 4.85 -4.18 0.51
N ALA A 27 4.00 -4.60 -0.43
CA ALA A 27 3.57 -3.77 -1.53
C ALA A 27 2.42 -2.84 -1.09
N LEU A 28 2.50 -1.56 -1.43
CA LEU A 28 1.41 -0.62 -1.20
C LEU A 28 0.74 -0.29 -2.53
N CYS A 29 -0.53 -0.62 -2.64
CA CYS A 29 -1.37 -0.20 -3.77
C CYS A 29 -2.49 0.73 -3.30
N GLY A 30 -3.05 1.51 -4.21
CA GLY A 30 -4.09 2.48 -3.91
C GLY A 30 -4.05 3.67 -4.86
N ARG A 31 -5.10 4.45 -4.90
CA ARG A 31 -5.19 5.65 -5.74
C ARG A 31 -4.14 6.70 -5.39
N SER A 32 -3.93 7.63 -6.30
CA SER A 32 -3.10 8.81 -5.99
C SER A 32 -3.69 9.60 -4.81
N ASN A 33 -2.83 10.09 -3.95
CA ASN A 33 -3.18 10.93 -2.79
C ASN A 33 -4.05 10.25 -1.70
N VAL A 34 -4.19 8.94 -1.71
CA VAL A 34 -4.87 8.20 -0.62
C VAL A 34 -4.04 8.12 0.66
N GLY A 35 -2.73 8.39 0.60
CA GLY A 35 -1.86 8.42 1.77
C GLY A 35 -0.79 7.34 1.85
N LYS A 36 -0.47 6.62 0.74
CA LYS A 36 0.58 5.58 0.70
C LYS A 36 1.93 6.08 1.24
N SER A 37 2.45 7.16 0.65
CA SER A 37 3.75 7.70 1.06
C SER A 37 3.73 8.25 2.50
N SER A 38 2.61 8.82 2.95
CA SER A 38 2.44 9.28 4.34
C SER A 38 2.43 8.10 5.32
N LEU A 39 1.80 6.98 4.93
CA LEU A 39 1.80 5.74 5.71
C LEU A 39 3.23 5.19 5.85
N ILE A 40 3.95 5.05 4.74
CA ILE A 40 5.36 4.62 4.74
C ILE A 40 6.16 5.51 5.70
N ASN A 41 6.14 6.83 5.49
CA ASN A 41 6.89 7.79 6.30
C ASN A 41 6.55 7.69 7.79
N LYS A 42 5.28 7.45 8.13
CA LYS A 42 4.83 7.30 9.53
C LYS A 42 5.42 6.05 10.17
N ILE A 43 5.32 4.90 9.49
CA ILE A 43 5.84 3.63 10.00
C ILE A 43 7.35 3.68 10.18
N ILE A 44 8.09 4.21 9.20
CA ILE A 44 9.55 4.32 9.27
C ILE A 44 10.05 5.50 10.11
N LYS A 45 9.15 6.29 10.69
CA LYS A 45 9.46 7.49 11.52
C LYS A 45 10.37 8.50 10.80
N ARG A 46 10.17 8.67 9.48
CA ARG A 46 10.87 9.66 8.64
C ARG A 46 9.87 10.65 8.04
N LYS A 47 10.27 11.92 7.89
CA LYS A 47 9.32 12.95 7.42
C LYS A 47 9.12 12.96 5.90
N ASN A 48 10.11 12.62 5.08
CA ASN A 48 10.04 12.82 3.63
C ASN A 48 10.85 11.79 2.83
N LEU A 49 11.01 10.56 3.32
CA LEU A 49 11.70 9.52 2.55
C LEU A 49 10.86 9.09 1.35
N ALA A 50 9.61 8.70 1.61
CA ALA A 50 8.64 8.47 0.55
C ALA A 50 8.02 9.82 0.15
N ARG A 51 8.22 10.22 -1.09
CA ARG A 51 7.74 11.51 -1.59
C ARG A 51 6.23 11.47 -1.79
N THR A 52 5.52 12.40 -1.15
CA THR A 52 4.13 12.68 -1.44
C THR A 52 4.08 13.48 -2.75
N SER A 53 3.91 12.84 -3.90
CA SER A 53 3.77 13.57 -5.14
C SER A 53 2.39 14.22 -5.22
N SER A 54 2.36 15.53 -5.33
CA SER A 54 1.13 16.29 -5.63
C SER A 54 0.73 16.24 -7.12
N GLN A 55 1.57 15.66 -7.99
CA GLN A 55 1.29 15.55 -9.42
C GLN A 55 0.99 14.09 -9.79
N PRO A 56 -0.27 13.77 -10.14
CA PRO A 56 -0.62 12.45 -10.67
C PRO A 56 0.10 12.19 -12.01
N GLY A 57 0.56 10.96 -12.24
CA GLY A 57 1.05 10.52 -13.54
C GLY A 57 2.57 10.54 -13.77
N LYS A 58 3.40 10.92 -12.78
CA LYS A 58 4.86 10.95 -12.97
C LYS A 58 5.62 9.68 -12.60
N THR A 59 5.04 8.81 -11.75
CA THR A 59 5.76 7.64 -11.26
C THR A 59 5.25 6.38 -11.95
N ARG A 60 6.01 5.91 -12.94
CA ARG A 60 5.76 4.67 -13.68
C ARG A 60 6.75 3.59 -13.23
N GLN A 61 7.07 3.55 -11.95
CA GLN A 61 8.10 2.67 -11.38
C GLN A 61 7.64 2.14 -10.03
N LEU A 62 8.12 0.99 -9.65
CA LEU A 62 7.97 0.45 -8.31
C LEU A 62 9.05 1.08 -7.44
N ASN A 63 8.64 1.86 -6.45
CA ASN A 63 9.60 2.53 -5.56
C ASN A 63 9.93 1.60 -4.39
N TYR A 64 11.14 1.07 -4.39
CA TYR A 64 11.67 0.25 -3.31
C TYR A 64 12.30 1.11 -2.21
N TYR A 65 11.80 0.94 -0.99
CA TYR A 65 12.38 1.53 0.21
C TYR A 65 12.93 0.39 1.08
N PHE A 66 14.24 0.38 1.27
CA PHE A 66 14.89 -0.56 2.17
C PHE A 66 14.77 -0.08 3.61
N ILE A 67 14.30 -0.97 4.49
CA ILE A 67 14.11 -0.71 5.91
C ILE A 67 14.98 -1.68 6.70
N GLU A 68 16.01 -1.14 7.33
CA GLU A 68 16.85 -1.88 8.26
C GLU A 68 16.15 -1.93 9.62
N ALA A 69 15.66 -3.10 10.00
CA ALA A 69 14.86 -3.29 11.20
C ALA A 69 15.20 -4.60 11.92
N GLU A 70 14.81 -4.68 13.19
CA GLU A 70 14.76 -5.92 13.98
C GLU A 70 13.30 -6.33 14.14
N PRO A 71 12.98 -7.65 13.99
CA PRO A 71 13.88 -8.81 13.89
C PRO A 71 14.50 -9.03 12.50
N SER A 72 13.98 -8.46 11.42
CA SER A 72 14.49 -8.64 10.06
C SER A 72 14.40 -7.34 9.26
N PRO A 73 15.34 -7.08 8.35
CA PRO A 73 15.15 -6.07 7.31
C PRO A 73 13.99 -6.44 6.37
N PHE A 74 13.40 -5.43 5.73
CA PHE A 74 12.32 -5.61 4.77
C PHE A 74 12.26 -4.47 3.75
N TYR A 75 11.40 -4.61 2.74
CA TYR A 75 11.12 -3.55 1.79
C TYR A 75 9.67 -3.08 1.87
N PHE A 76 9.46 -1.77 1.83
CA PHE A 76 8.22 -1.23 1.31
C PHE A 76 8.37 -1.02 -0.20
N VAL A 77 7.36 -1.47 -0.96
CA VAL A 77 7.30 -1.29 -2.41
C VAL A 77 6.07 -0.42 -2.72
N ASP A 78 6.29 0.87 -2.96
CA ASP A 78 5.21 1.80 -3.29
C ASP A 78 4.87 1.64 -4.77
N LEU A 79 3.73 1.00 -5.02
CA LEU A 79 3.17 0.86 -6.34
C LEU A 79 2.59 2.21 -6.74
N PRO A 80 2.68 2.54 -8.01
CA PRO A 80 2.05 3.73 -8.51
C PRO A 80 0.54 3.70 -8.30
N GLY A 81 -0.01 4.83 -7.96
CA GLY A 81 -1.45 4.91 -7.73
C GLY A 81 -2.24 4.57 -8.99
N TYR A 82 -3.26 3.74 -8.91
CA TYR A 82 -4.19 3.51 -10.00
C TYR A 82 -5.21 4.67 -10.16
N GLY A 83 -6.03 4.66 -11.21
CA GLY A 83 -7.01 5.72 -11.48
C GLY A 83 -6.44 6.91 -12.27
N PHE A 84 -5.43 6.69 -13.12
CA PHE A 84 -4.83 7.75 -13.93
C PHE A 84 -5.71 8.13 -15.13
N ALA A 85 -6.51 9.17 -14.99
CA ALA A 85 -7.32 9.74 -16.07
C ALA A 85 -6.52 10.33 -17.26
N ARG A 86 -5.19 10.53 -17.09
CA ARG A 86 -4.33 11.23 -18.06
C ARG A 86 -3.35 10.35 -18.83
N ALA A 87 -3.27 9.05 -18.55
CA ALA A 87 -2.43 8.15 -19.34
C ALA A 87 -3.16 7.64 -20.57
N SER A 88 -2.46 7.44 -21.70
CA SER A 88 -3.03 6.80 -22.89
C SER A 88 -3.45 5.36 -22.56
N GLN A 89 -4.40 4.81 -23.33
CA GLN A 89 -4.86 3.43 -23.14
C GLN A 89 -3.71 2.43 -23.23
N LYS A 90 -2.83 2.58 -24.22
CA LYS A 90 -1.64 1.72 -24.39
C LYS A 90 -0.69 1.76 -23.19
N GLU A 91 -0.48 2.94 -22.62
CA GLU A 91 0.36 3.09 -21.43
C GLU A 91 -0.27 2.44 -20.21
N ARG A 92 -1.59 2.53 -20.03
CA ARG A 92 -2.33 1.86 -18.96
C ARG A 92 -2.24 0.34 -19.07
N GLU A 93 -2.34 -0.20 -20.27
CA GLU A 93 -2.24 -1.64 -20.53
C GLU A 93 -0.83 -2.16 -20.22
N GLN A 94 0.23 -1.52 -20.73
CA GLN A 94 1.61 -1.93 -20.45
C GLN A 94 1.95 -1.85 -18.96
N TRP A 95 1.37 -0.91 -18.29
CA TRP A 95 1.58 -0.66 -16.87
C TRP A 95 0.83 -1.64 -15.99
N GLY A 96 -0.39 -1.97 -16.39
CA GLY A 96 -1.17 -3.02 -15.77
C GLY A 96 -0.39 -4.33 -15.78
N VAL A 97 0.11 -4.75 -16.93
CA VAL A 97 0.92 -5.97 -17.10
C VAL A 97 2.15 -5.99 -16.17
N PHE A 98 2.88 -4.87 -16.04
CA PHE A 98 4.08 -4.81 -15.19
C PHE A 98 3.73 -4.96 -13.70
N ILE A 99 2.69 -4.28 -13.22
CA ILE A 99 2.23 -4.40 -11.82
C ILE A 99 1.65 -5.80 -11.58
N GLU A 100 0.83 -6.29 -12.48
CA GLU A 100 0.25 -7.64 -12.39
C GLU A 100 1.34 -8.69 -12.29
N ASN A 101 2.37 -8.59 -13.12
CA ASN A 101 3.49 -9.51 -13.09
C ASN A 101 4.24 -9.46 -11.75
N TYR A 102 4.52 -8.26 -11.22
CA TYR A 102 5.10 -8.12 -9.89
C TYR A 102 4.21 -8.77 -8.81
N LEU A 103 2.94 -8.41 -8.78
CA LEU A 103 2.01 -8.89 -7.76
C LEU A 103 1.75 -10.41 -7.86
N GLN A 104 1.80 -10.99 -9.05
CA GLN A 104 1.56 -12.42 -9.25
C GLN A 104 2.80 -13.26 -8.95
N ASN A 105 3.98 -12.83 -9.37
CA ASN A 105 5.17 -13.67 -9.47
C ASN A 105 6.26 -13.35 -8.44
N ARG A 106 6.18 -12.21 -7.75
CA ARG A 106 7.20 -11.85 -6.76
C ARG A 106 6.97 -12.60 -5.44
N GLU A 107 7.77 -13.64 -5.21
CA GLU A 107 7.64 -14.52 -4.03
C GLU A 107 7.96 -13.80 -2.71
N GLU A 108 8.87 -12.82 -2.75
CA GLU A 108 9.22 -12.01 -1.58
C GLU A 108 8.08 -11.07 -1.14
N CYS A 109 7.08 -10.82 -1.99
CA CYS A 109 5.91 -10.01 -1.64
C CYS A 109 4.98 -10.80 -0.68
N ARG A 110 5.15 -10.57 0.62
CA ARG A 110 4.44 -11.29 1.69
C ARG A 110 3.03 -10.78 1.92
N SER A 111 2.80 -9.51 1.73
CA SER A 111 1.46 -8.91 1.87
C SER A 111 1.32 -7.67 1.00
N ILE A 112 0.09 -7.45 0.53
CA ILE A 112 -0.29 -6.27 -0.23
C ILE A 112 -1.17 -5.39 0.64
N LEU A 113 -0.68 -4.19 0.91
CA LEU A 113 -1.39 -3.19 1.69
C LEU A 113 -2.23 -2.33 0.73
N GLN A 114 -3.52 -2.65 0.60
CA GLN A 114 -4.43 -1.83 -0.20
C GLN A 114 -4.89 -0.62 0.60
N VAL A 115 -4.45 0.55 0.17
CA VAL A 115 -4.66 1.82 0.87
C VAL A 115 -5.87 2.56 0.30
N ILE A 116 -6.87 2.80 1.14
CA ILE A 116 -8.14 3.45 0.80
C ILE A 116 -8.36 4.67 1.70
N ASP A 117 -8.96 5.72 1.17
CA ASP A 117 -9.31 6.92 1.95
C ASP A 117 -10.60 6.67 2.75
N LEU A 118 -10.51 6.63 4.08
CA LEU A 118 -11.65 6.34 4.98
C LEU A 118 -12.81 7.33 4.81
N ARG A 119 -12.56 8.54 4.32
CA ARG A 119 -13.57 9.61 4.21
C ARG A 119 -14.63 9.36 3.16
N HIS A 120 -14.32 8.50 2.18
CA HIS A 120 -15.15 8.30 0.99
C HIS A 120 -15.43 6.81 0.76
N PRO A 121 -16.57 6.45 0.14
CA PRO A 121 -16.76 5.10 -0.37
C PRO A 121 -15.63 4.71 -1.33
N PRO A 122 -15.21 3.43 -1.36
CA PRO A 122 -14.28 2.94 -2.36
C PRO A 122 -14.75 3.25 -3.79
N THR A 123 -13.82 3.61 -4.64
CA THR A 123 -14.12 3.81 -6.06
C THR A 123 -14.16 2.48 -6.78
N LYS A 124 -14.64 2.50 -8.03
CA LYS A 124 -14.62 1.30 -8.88
C LYS A 124 -13.21 0.70 -8.98
N ASP A 125 -12.18 1.53 -9.17
CA ASP A 125 -10.78 1.06 -9.27
C ASP A 125 -10.32 0.39 -7.95
N ASP A 126 -10.76 0.88 -6.80
CA ASP A 126 -10.45 0.25 -5.49
C ASP A 126 -11.12 -1.12 -5.37
N ILE A 127 -12.37 -1.22 -5.82
CA ILE A 127 -13.16 -2.47 -5.80
C ILE A 127 -12.54 -3.48 -6.77
N ASP A 128 -12.30 -3.08 -8.02
CA ASP A 128 -11.72 -3.93 -9.05
C ASP A 128 -10.35 -4.47 -8.62
N MET A 129 -9.50 -3.62 -8.01
CA MET A 129 -8.19 -4.04 -7.48
C MET A 129 -8.33 -5.05 -6.34
N TYR A 130 -9.22 -4.81 -5.38
CA TYR A 130 -9.44 -5.74 -4.26
C TYR A 130 -9.87 -7.12 -4.77
N HIS A 131 -10.89 -7.17 -5.64
CA HIS A 131 -11.39 -8.43 -6.21
C HIS A 131 -10.32 -9.13 -7.04
N TRP A 132 -9.54 -8.39 -7.83
CA TRP A 132 -8.42 -8.95 -8.59
C TRP A 132 -7.39 -9.60 -7.66
N LEU A 133 -6.99 -8.92 -6.58
CA LEU A 133 -6.02 -9.46 -5.62
C LEU A 133 -6.56 -10.72 -4.91
N LYS A 134 -7.83 -10.73 -4.52
CA LYS A 134 -8.48 -11.89 -3.89
C LYS A 134 -8.64 -13.06 -4.88
N TYR A 135 -8.97 -12.78 -6.14
CA TYR A 135 -9.07 -13.80 -7.18
C TYR A 135 -7.75 -14.58 -7.39
N TYR A 136 -6.61 -13.89 -7.30
CA TYR A 136 -5.28 -14.51 -7.38
C TYR A 136 -4.73 -14.97 -6.03
N ASP A 137 -5.59 -15.14 -5.04
CA ASP A 137 -5.24 -15.62 -3.69
C ASP A 137 -4.09 -14.83 -3.05
N LYS A 138 -4.07 -13.51 -3.26
CA LYS A 138 -3.05 -12.66 -2.66
C LYS A 138 -3.40 -12.28 -1.23
N ASN A 139 -2.38 -12.22 -0.39
CA ASN A 139 -2.52 -11.78 0.98
C ASN A 139 -2.72 -10.26 1.02
N VAL A 140 -3.97 -9.84 1.13
CA VAL A 140 -4.38 -8.42 1.08
C VAL A 140 -4.79 -7.94 2.45
N GLN A 141 -4.18 -6.82 2.88
CA GLN A 141 -4.60 -6.08 4.05
C GLN A 141 -5.13 -4.71 3.65
N VAL A 142 -6.40 -4.45 3.93
CA VAL A 142 -7.00 -3.12 3.67
C VAL A 142 -6.61 -2.16 4.79
N ILE A 143 -6.04 -1.00 4.38
CA ILE A 143 -5.67 0.10 5.28
C ILE A 143 -6.52 1.32 4.94
N ALA A 144 -7.40 1.70 5.85
CA ALA A 144 -8.26 2.87 5.69
C ALA A 144 -7.60 4.11 6.32
N THR A 145 -7.02 4.97 5.49
CA THR A 145 -6.24 6.13 5.90
C THR A 145 -7.08 7.37 6.20
N LYS A 146 -6.42 8.41 6.72
CA LYS A 146 -7.01 9.73 7.05
C LYS A 146 -8.11 9.64 8.11
N ALA A 147 -7.98 8.70 9.03
CA ALA A 147 -8.94 8.55 10.13
C ALA A 147 -9.04 9.81 11.01
N ASP A 148 -7.97 10.61 11.09
CA ASP A 148 -7.98 11.92 11.79
C ASP A 148 -8.95 12.94 11.19
N LYS A 149 -9.40 12.76 9.96
CA LYS A 149 -10.35 13.64 9.27
C LYS A 149 -11.82 13.28 9.52
N ILE A 150 -12.07 12.25 10.32
CA ILE A 150 -13.41 11.76 10.68
C ILE A 150 -13.49 11.67 12.21
N SER A 151 -14.65 11.99 12.78
CA SER A 151 -14.87 11.81 14.22
C SER A 151 -14.88 10.30 14.58
N ARG A 152 -14.36 9.96 15.75
CA ARG A 152 -14.29 8.55 16.21
C ARG A 152 -15.64 7.84 16.18
N GLY A 153 -16.71 8.55 16.50
CA GLY A 153 -18.07 7.98 16.45
C GLY A 153 -18.55 7.58 15.06
N GLN A 154 -17.89 8.04 13.99
CA GLN A 154 -18.22 7.70 12.61
C GLN A 154 -17.35 6.57 12.03
N TYR A 155 -16.29 6.13 12.72
CA TYR A 155 -15.36 5.10 12.21
C TYR A 155 -16.10 3.84 11.78
N LEU A 156 -16.93 3.29 12.63
CA LEU A 156 -17.68 2.06 12.35
C LEU A 156 -18.60 2.18 11.12
N LYS A 157 -19.21 3.36 10.94
CA LYS A 157 -20.05 3.63 9.78
C LYS A 157 -19.24 3.63 8.48
N HIS A 158 -18.11 4.32 8.46
CA HIS A 158 -17.23 4.38 7.27
C HIS A 158 -16.58 3.03 6.98
N GLU A 159 -16.15 2.31 8.02
CA GLU A 159 -15.61 0.95 7.88
C GLU A 159 -16.64 0.01 7.23
N LYS A 160 -17.90 0.04 7.70
CA LYS A 160 -18.99 -0.75 7.11
C LYS A 160 -19.23 -0.43 5.64
N VAL A 161 -19.09 0.85 5.24
CA VAL A 161 -19.22 1.26 3.82
C VAL A 161 -18.11 0.63 3.00
N ILE A 162 -16.85 0.67 3.47
CA ILE A 162 -15.72 0.05 2.78
C ILE A 162 -15.92 -1.47 2.68
N ARG A 163 -16.22 -2.13 3.80
CA ARG A 163 -16.43 -3.57 3.87
C ARG A 163 -17.52 -4.04 2.89
N LYS A 164 -18.67 -3.33 2.88
CA LYS A 164 -19.77 -3.65 1.98
C LYS A 164 -19.40 -3.43 0.50
N ALA A 165 -18.71 -2.33 0.18
CA ALA A 165 -18.33 -2.00 -1.20
C ALA A 165 -17.30 -2.98 -1.79
N LEU A 166 -16.37 -3.48 -0.95
CA LEU A 166 -15.36 -4.47 -1.33
C LEU A 166 -15.87 -5.92 -1.22
N GLU A 167 -17.09 -6.14 -0.71
CA GLU A 167 -17.64 -7.47 -0.42
C GLU A 167 -16.68 -8.31 0.45
N MET A 168 -16.08 -7.66 1.46
CA MET A 168 -15.07 -8.28 2.32
C MET A 168 -15.67 -9.40 3.18
N PRO A 169 -15.01 -10.57 3.26
CA PRO A 169 -15.33 -11.60 4.24
C PRO A 169 -15.28 -11.06 5.68
N ASP A 170 -16.08 -11.62 6.57
CA ASP A 170 -16.16 -11.14 7.97
C ASP A 170 -14.85 -11.33 8.73
N GLU A 171 -14.06 -12.33 8.39
CA GLU A 171 -12.74 -12.60 8.95
C GLU A 171 -11.67 -11.58 8.54
N ASP A 172 -11.81 -10.96 7.38
CA ASP A 172 -10.85 -9.95 6.90
C ASP A 172 -11.00 -8.66 7.71
N LYS A 173 -9.87 -8.09 8.13
CA LYS A 173 -9.85 -6.88 8.96
C LYS A 173 -9.49 -5.65 8.14
N ILE A 174 -10.03 -4.52 8.55
CA ILE A 174 -9.62 -3.20 8.05
C ILE A 174 -8.79 -2.53 9.16
N ILE A 175 -7.60 -2.07 8.84
CA ILE A 175 -6.81 -1.25 9.76
C ILE A 175 -7.13 0.22 9.51
N LEU A 176 -7.77 0.87 10.48
CA LEU A 176 -7.96 2.32 10.46
C LEU A 176 -6.62 2.99 10.76
N PHE A 177 -6.20 3.92 9.91
CA PHE A 177 -4.88 4.52 9.99
C PHE A 177 -4.90 6.05 9.89
N SER A 178 -4.04 6.70 10.68
CA SER A 178 -3.74 8.12 10.55
C SER A 178 -2.24 8.38 10.68
N SER A 179 -1.64 8.95 9.65
CA SER A 179 -0.25 9.39 9.70
C SER A 179 -0.03 10.56 10.67
N GLU A 180 -1.06 11.36 10.92
CA GLU A 180 -1.01 12.50 11.85
C GLU A 180 -1.00 12.03 13.31
N THR A 181 -2.02 11.29 13.71
CA THR A 181 -2.18 10.88 15.11
C THR A 181 -1.41 9.60 15.47
N GLY A 182 -1.05 8.77 14.48
CA GLY A 182 -0.43 7.46 14.69
C GLY A 182 -1.44 6.35 14.94
N LEU A 183 -2.75 6.61 14.83
CA LEU A 183 -3.76 5.56 14.93
C LEU A 183 -3.45 4.43 13.94
N GLY A 184 -3.50 3.19 14.40
CA GLY A 184 -3.28 1.99 13.59
C GLY A 184 -1.81 1.68 13.28
N ALA A 185 -0.86 2.54 13.66
CA ALA A 185 0.56 2.32 13.39
C ALA A 185 1.09 1.07 14.10
N ASP A 186 0.73 0.86 15.37
CA ASP A 186 1.15 -0.31 16.14
C ASP A 186 0.52 -1.60 15.59
N THR A 187 -0.76 -1.56 15.21
CA THR A 187 -1.45 -2.70 14.59
C THR A 187 -0.81 -3.09 13.27
N LEU A 188 -0.50 -2.10 12.42
CA LEU A 188 0.18 -2.35 11.15
C LEU A 188 1.60 -2.87 11.39
N THR A 189 2.33 -2.31 12.36
CA THR A 189 3.68 -2.78 12.72
C THR A 189 3.65 -4.25 13.17
N ALA A 190 2.71 -4.63 14.03
CA ALA A 190 2.54 -6.02 14.47
C ALA A 190 2.20 -6.97 13.29
N LEU A 191 1.39 -6.52 12.35
CA LEU A 191 1.12 -7.26 11.12
C LEU A 191 2.40 -7.48 10.30
N LEU A 192 3.19 -6.43 10.07
CA LEU A 192 4.46 -6.55 9.32
C LEU A 192 5.42 -7.53 10.00
N GLU A 193 5.54 -7.46 11.34
CA GLU A 193 6.38 -8.37 12.13
C GLU A 193 5.95 -9.84 12.00
N SER A 194 4.67 -10.12 11.81
CA SER A 194 4.19 -11.50 11.65
C SER A 194 4.65 -12.20 10.36
N TYR A 195 5.24 -11.44 9.44
CA TYR A 195 5.81 -11.95 8.18
C TYR A 195 7.36 -11.94 8.16
N MET A 196 7.99 -11.55 9.25
CA MET A 196 9.45 -11.49 9.41
C MET A 196 9.97 -12.73 10.18
#